data_d89748e090b8f2f9d1f5f8bae5a44243
#
_entry.id   d89748e090b8f2f9d1f5f8bae5a44243
#
_cell.length_a   1.000
_cell.length_b   1.000
_cell.length_c   1.000
_cell.angle_alpha   90.00
_cell.angle_beta   90.00
_cell.angle_gamma   90.00
#
_symmetry.space_group_name_H-M   'P 1'
#
loop_
_entity.id
_entity.type
_entity.pdbx_description
1 polymer ?
#
loop_
_entity_poly.entity_id
_entity_poly.type
_entity_poly.pdbx_seq_one_letter_code
_entity_poly.pdbx_strand_id
1 'polypeptide(L)'
;MASRQHRNRELFTFCLISTARKINYTYLTTPCMSAYPNQDINFAQLLIMFDSPVDLLILSNGPGEISTWVRPVVKRLRQNLTEDRSLLRISVILSPCTHSMGAETEVVRKYPEVDRVQSPENFFNFLFWGKTADNWDWHPKGIVLFLGGDQFFALTIGKRLGYRTVIYAEWEARWYRGIDRFAVMNTSVLNNIPQQYQHKFTVIGDLMVDLPNAITPDDATLIALLPGSKPSKLAQGVPLTLAIAEKIHAHNPQTKFLIPVAPTINLAYLAKFADPSYNPMINKTGWSAAKLKNGEKPYLETAKGVKVDLITAFPAHNQLSRCHLALTTVGANTAELGALAIPMIILLPTQQLDAMRTWDGLPGLLAQLPGVGSLFAKIINLYMLRKKRLYAWPNIWASAEIVPELLGELQPEEAANIAISWLENPEQLEAIRQKLRSVRGQAGAVDKLVSIIAEQLSSF
;
A
#
# COMPACT_ATOMS: atom_id res chain seq x y z
N MET A 1 -43.08 -18.32 3.43
CA MET A 1 -41.81 -17.93 4.09
C MET A 1 -40.62 -18.23 3.18
N ALA A 2 -40.51 -17.57 2.02
CA ALA A 2 -39.41 -17.78 1.07
C ALA A 2 -39.28 -16.57 0.14
N SER A 3 -39.03 -15.37 0.68
CA SER A 3 -38.81 -14.18 -0.19
C SER A 3 -37.91 -13.08 0.43
N ARG A 4 -37.18 -13.36 1.50
CA ARG A 4 -36.29 -12.38 2.14
C ARG A 4 -34.78 -12.65 1.98
N GLN A 5 -34.39 -13.77 1.36
CA GLN A 5 -32.96 -14.11 1.22
C GLN A 5 -32.32 -13.63 -0.10
N HIS A 6 -33.09 -13.16 -1.07
CA HIS A 6 -32.54 -12.78 -2.40
C HIS A 6 -32.09 -11.30 -2.50
N ARG A 7 -32.50 -10.45 -1.58
CA ARG A 7 -32.18 -9.01 -1.68
C ARG A 7 -30.81 -8.59 -1.11
N ASN A 8 -30.20 -9.44 -0.28
CA ASN A 8 -28.88 -9.15 0.30
C ASN A 8 -27.68 -9.60 -0.55
N ARG A 9 -27.91 -10.31 -1.65
CA ARG A 9 -26.82 -10.73 -2.56
C ARG A 9 -26.47 -9.70 -3.63
N GLU A 10 -27.36 -8.82 -4.01
CA GLU A 10 -27.09 -7.84 -5.06
C GLU A 10 -26.28 -6.64 -4.62
N LEU A 11 -26.29 -6.29 -3.34
CA LEU A 11 -25.46 -5.18 -2.79
C LEU A 11 -23.96 -5.49 -2.71
N PHE A 12 -23.59 -6.78 -2.71
CA PHE A 12 -22.19 -7.21 -2.68
C PHE A 12 -21.54 -7.27 -4.06
N THR A 13 -22.33 -7.25 -5.14
CA THR A 13 -21.84 -7.43 -6.52
C THR A 13 -21.36 -6.13 -7.15
N PHE A 14 -21.71 -4.96 -6.61
CA PHE A 14 -21.35 -3.66 -7.19
C PHE A 14 -19.90 -3.20 -6.96
N CYS A 15 -19.19 -3.80 -6.03
CA CYS A 15 -17.78 -3.44 -5.77
C CYS A 15 -16.77 -4.13 -6.71
N LEU A 16 -17.22 -5.01 -7.61
CA LEU A 16 -16.35 -5.93 -8.36
C LEU A 16 -16.37 -5.77 -9.90
N ILE A 17 -17.09 -4.80 -10.47
CA ILE A 17 -17.20 -4.68 -11.93
C ILE A 17 -16.57 -3.37 -12.45
N SER A 18 -15.35 -3.09 -12.12
CA SER A 18 -14.63 -1.94 -12.72
C SER A 18 -13.22 -2.25 -13.22
N THR A 19 -12.94 -3.44 -13.72
CA THR A 19 -11.61 -3.70 -14.29
C THR A 19 -11.62 -4.43 -15.63
N ALA A 20 -12.40 -3.98 -16.59
CA ALA A 20 -12.17 -4.36 -17.98
C ALA A 20 -12.84 -3.39 -18.98
N ARG A 21 -12.28 -2.23 -19.22
CA ARG A 21 -12.49 -1.52 -20.48
C ARG A 21 -11.15 -1.20 -21.12
N LYS A 22 -11.00 -1.75 -22.35
CA LYS A 22 -9.90 -1.49 -23.28
C LYS A 22 -9.78 0.00 -23.52
N ILE A 23 -8.60 0.56 -23.31
CA ILE A 23 -8.23 1.88 -23.81
C ILE A 23 -7.20 1.66 -24.90
N ASN A 24 -7.63 1.92 -26.16
CA ASN A 24 -6.73 2.05 -27.28
C ASN A 24 -6.08 3.43 -27.22
N TYR A 25 -4.77 3.47 -27.09
CA TYR A 25 -4.00 4.71 -27.17
C TYR A 25 -3.59 4.94 -28.61
N THR A 26 -4.12 6.00 -29.21
CA THR A 26 -3.55 6.63 -30.41
C THR A 26 -2.71 7.81 -29.94
N TYR A 27 -1.42 7.79 -30.26
CA TYR A 27 -0.51 8.88 -29.95
C TYR A 27 -0.83 10.09 -30.82
N LEU A 28 -1.19 11.21 -30.21
CA LEU A 28 -1.09 12.54 -30.82
C LEU A 28 -0.13 13.36 -29.98
N THR A 29 1.04 13.59 -30.55
CA THR A 29 2.03 14.51 -30.05
C THR A 29 1.63 15.94 -30.38
N THR A 30 1.32 16.74 -29.38
CA THR A 30 1.44 18.21 -29.46
C THR A 30 1.72 18.77 -28.06
N PRO A 31 2.70 19.66 -27.92
CA PRO A 31 3.04 20.25 -26.63
C PRO A 31 2.15 21.46 -26.38
N CYS A 32 1.37 21.44 -25.33
CA CYS A 32 0.78 22.66 -24.78
C CYS A 32 1.22 22.77 -23.32
N MET A 33 2.43 23.27 -23.11
CA MET A 33 2.85 23.82 -21.82
C MET A 33 2.27 25.23 -21.75
N SER A 34 1.21 25.46 -20.96
CA SER A 34 0.89 26.78 -20.45
C SER A 34 0.38 26.69 -19.02
N ALA A 35 1.25 27.08 -18.13
CA ALA A 35 1.03 27.89 -16.94
C ALA A 35 -0.15 27.52 -16.03
N TYR A 36 0.07 26.58 -15.12
CA TYR A 36 -0.47 26.74 -13.78
C TYR A 36 0.63 27.33 -12.90
N PRO A 37 0.42 28.47 -12.25
CA PRO A 37 1.41 29.03 -11.34
C PRO A 37 1.65 28.06 -10.21
N ASN A 38 2.90 27.66 -10.00
CA ASN A 38 3.38 27.10 -8.75
C ASN A 38 3.11 28.15 -7.67
N GLN A 39 1.99 28.07 -6.99
CA GLN A 39 1.83 28.77 -5.74
C GLN A 39 2.62 27.97 -4.70
N ASP A 40 3.83 28.40 -4.44
CA ASP A 40 4.55 28.06 -3.22
C ASP A 40 3.71 28.54 -2.05
N ILE A 41 2.95 27.61 -1.45
CA ILE A 41 2.11 27.90 -0.29
C ILE A 41 3.06 28.15 0.87
N ASN A 42 3.16 29.40 1.27
CA ASN A 42 3.97 29.80 2.41
C ASN A 42 3.24 29.39 3.70
N PHE A 43 3.61 28.23 4.26
CA PHE A 43 3.04 27.65 5.48
C PHE A 43 3.11 28.58 6.70
N ALA A 44 4.02 29.58 6.70
CA ALA A 44 4.11 30.56 7.77
C ALA A 44 2.87 31.47 7.91
N GLN A 45 1.93 31.44 6.95
CA GLN A 45 0.70 32.26 6.97
C GLN A 45 -0.58 31.48 7.31
N LEU A 46 -0.53 30.16 7.43
CA LEU A 46 -1.70 29.35 7.82
C LEU A 46 -1.74 29.11 9.33
N LEU A 47 -1.73 30.17 10.12
CA LEU A 47 -2.25 30.10 11.49
C LEU A 47 -3.78 30.00 11.39
N ILE A 48 -4.29 28.78 11.32
CA ILE A 48 -5.72 28.53 11.46
C ILE A 48 -6.10 28.90 12.88
N MET A 49 -6.77 30.02 13.06
CA MET A 49 -7.46 30.31 14.31
C MET A 49 -8.73 29.46 14.33
N PHE A 50 -8.72 28.40 15.13
CA PHE A 50 -9.93 27.63 15.39
C PHE A 50 -10.85 28.44 16.28
N ASP A 51 -11.94 28.97 15.74
CA ASP A 51 -12.98 29.67 16.52
C ASP A 51 -13.82 28.72 17.38
N SER A 52 -13.79 27.43 17.07
CA SER A 52 -14.54 26.35 17.76
C SER A 52 -13.89 24.99 17.50
N PRO A 53 -14.11 23.99 18.38
CA PRO A 53 -13.67 22.62 18.17
C PRO A 53 -14.22 22.03 16.87
N VAL A 54 -13.38 21.28 16.15
CA VAL A 54 -13.72 20.62 14.89
C VAL A 54 -13.33 19.14 14.89
N ASP A 55 -14.08 18.35 14.13
CA ASP A 55 -13.76 16.95 13.86
C ASP A 55 -13.08 16.76 12.51
N LEU A 56 -12.03 15.98 12.47
CA LEU A 56 -11.48 15.40 11.25
C LEU A 56 -11.68 13.88 11.29
N LEU A 57 -12.64 13.41 10.51
CA LEU A 57 -12.96 12.00 10.40
C LEU A 57 -12.26 11.39 9.18
N ILE A 58 -11.29 10.52 9.40
CA ILE A 58 -10.56 9.82 8.35
C ILE A 58 -11.22 8.47 8.09
N LEU A 59 -11.54 8.19 6.83
CA LEU A 59 -12.00 6.90 6.35
C LEU A 59 -10.85 6.19 5.64
N SER A 60 -10.55 4.97 6.06
CA SER A 60 -9.54 4.12 5.45
C SER A 60 -9.94 2.64 5.55
N ASN A 61 -9.14 1.72 5.02
CA ASN A 61 -9.53 0.31 5.07
C ASN A 61 -8.36 -0.68 5.18
N GLY A 62 -7.41 -0.65 4.28
CA GLY A 62 -6.39 -1.69 4.15
C GLY A 62 -5.11 -1.40 4.95
N PRO A 63 -4.28 -2.43 5.21
CA PRO A 63 -3.03 -2.26 5.93
C PRO A 63 -2.01 -1.38 5.18
N GLY A 64 -2.07 -1.38 3.83
CA GLY A 64 -1.25 -0.51 2.99
C GLY A 64 -1.60 0.96 3.21
N GLU A 65 -2.86 1.33 3.03
CA GLU A 65 -3.38 2.69 3.16
C GLU A 65 -3.13 3.27 4.56
N ILE A 66 -3.27 2.44 5.59
CA ILE A 66 -3.03 2.85 6.97
C ILE A 66 -1.58 3.30 7.18
N SER A 67 -0.63 2.56 6.62
CA SER A 67 0.80 2.83 6.81
C SER A 67 1.34 3.91 5.89
N THR A 68 0.85 3.96 4.65
CA THR A 68 1.43 4.82 3.60
C THR A 68 0.66 6.12 3.37
N TRP A 69 -0.63 6.19 3.77
CA TRP A 69 -1.45 7.40 3.62
C TRP A 69 -1.90 7.96 4.97
N VAL A 70 -2.55 7.12 5.82
CA VAL A 70 -3.08 7.63 7.10
C VAL A 70 -1.94 8.11 8.01
N ARG A 71 -0.89 7.31 8.18
CA ARG A 71 0.21 7.62 9.09
C ARG A 71 0.91 8.96 8.77
N PRO A 72 1.40 9.22 7.54
CA PRO A 72 2.03 10.50 7.23
C PRO A 72 1.04 11.68 7.32
N VAL A 73 -0.22 11.49 6.93
CA VAL A 73 -1.24 12.53 6.95
C VAL A 73 -1.58 12.95 8.39
N VAL A 74 -1.86 12.01 9.31
CA VAL A 74 -2.20 12.37 10.71
C VAL A 74 -1.04 13.06 11.42
N LYS A 75 0.19 12.62 11.15
CA LYS A 75 1.39 13.27 11.67
C LYS A 75 1.50 14.73 11.20
N ARG A 76 1.32 14.95 9.90
CA ARG A 76 1.44 16.28 9.30
C ARG A 76 0.28 17.21 9.72
N LEU A 77 -0.92 16.67 9.89
CA LEU A 77 -2.06 17.41 10.40
C LEU A 77 -1.78 17.99 11.80
N ARG A 78 -1.24 17.17 12.73
CA ARG A 78 -0.86 17.66 14.05
C ARG A 78 0.24 18.71 13.99
N GLN A 79 1.26 18.51 13.16
CA GLN A 79 2.38 19.44 13.02
C GLN A 79 1.98 20.78 12.42
N ASN A 80 1.09 20.78 11.43
CA ASN A 80 0.81 22.00 10.64
C ASN A 80 -0.48 22.71 11.04
N LEU A 81 -1.46 22.01 11.63
CA LEU A 81 -2.72 22.67 12.05
C LEU A 81 -2.70 22.98 13.55
N THR A 82 -2.68 21.96 14.39
CA THR A 82 -2.57 22.13 15.85
C THR A 82 -2.33 20.79 16.54
N GLU A 83 -1.55 20.80 17.60
CA GLU A 83 -1.41 19.67 18.52
C GLU A 83 -2.51 19.62 19.57
N ASP A 84 -3.26 20.71 19.73
CA ASP A 84 -4.35 20.81 20.72
C ASP A 84 -5.55 19.96 20.28
N ARG A 85 -5.76 18.87 21.02
CA ARG A 85 -6.84 17.91 20.80
C ARG A 85 -8.23 18.44 21.16
N SER A 86 -8.28 19.49 21.97
CA SER A 86 -9.54 20.15 22.29
C SER A 86 -10.07 20.98 21.11
N LEU A 87 -9.17 21.43 20.22
CA LEU A 87 -9.53 22.21 19.03
C LEU A 87 -9.71 21.35 17.79
N LEU A 88 -8.82 20.33 17.58
CA LEU A 88 -8.90 19.42 16.45
C LEU A 88 -8.91 17.97 16.95
N ARG A 89 -10.02 17.27 16.74
CA ARG A 89 -10.18 15.87 17.09
C ARG A 89 -10.06 15.00 15.85
N ILE A 90 -9.03 14.15 15.80
CA ILE A 90 -8.76 13.24 14.68
C ILE A 90 -9.32 11.86 15.01
N SER A 91 -10.32 11.43 14.26
CA SER A 91 -10.94 10.10 14.38
C SER A 91 -10.66 9.28 13.13
N VAL A 92 -10.34 8.00 13.28
CA VAL A 92 -10.17 7.07 12.15
C VAL A 92 -11.23 5.98 12.23
N ILE A 93 -11.96 5.79 11.14
CA ILE A 93 -12.92 4.71 10.99
C ILE A 93 -12.45 3.81 9.84
N LEU A 94 -12.30 2.52 10.16
CA LEU A 94 -11.90 1.51 9.19
C LEU A 94 -13.13 0.89 8.55
N SER A 95 -13.20 0.91 7.21
CA SER A 95 -14.22 0.19 6.46
C SER A 95 -13.78 -1.27 6.22
N PRO A 96 -14.72 -2.22 6.07
CA PRO A 96 -14.38 -3.61 5.76
C PRO A 96 -13.51 -3.71 4.51
N CYS A 97 -12.46 -4.53 4.59
CA CYS A 97 -11.53 -4.79 3.51
C CYS A 97 -11.30 -6.30 3.38
N THR A 98 -11.42 -6.84 2.16
CA THR A 98 -11.15 -8.26 1.88
C THR A 98 -9.68 -8.64 2.12
N HIS A 99 -8.80 -7.65 2.20
CA HIS A 99 -7.37 -7.82 2.43
C HIS A 99 -6.94 -7.53 3.88
N SER A 100 -7.89 -7.21 4.76
CA SER A 100 -7.62 -6.98 6.19
C SER A 100 -7.10 -8.25 6.86
N MET A 101 -6.13 -8.06 7.77
CA MET A 101 -5.56 -9.11 8.63
C MET A 101 -6.15 -9.08 10.05
N GLY A 102 -7.03 -8.12 10.34
CA GLY A 102 -7.67 -7.92 11.65
C GLY A 102 -6.84 -7.13 12.66
N ALA A 103 -5.58 -6.81 12.35
CA ALA A 103 -4.70 -6.05 13.25
C ALA A 103 -4.66 -4.55 12.94
N GLU A 104 -5.32 -4.11 11.88
CA GLU A 104 -5.27 -2.72 11.39
C GLU A 104 -5.74 -1.73 12.44
N THR A 105 -6.80 -2.07 13.17
CA THR A 105 -7.34 -1.25 14.26
C THR A 105 -6.29 -0.99 15.35
N GLU A 106 -5.58 -2.05 15.77
CA GLU A 106 -4.53 -1.94 16.79
C GLU A 106 -3.31 -1.15 16.30
N VAL A 107 -3.02 -1.22 15.00
CA VAL A 107 -1.95 -0.41 14.40
C VAL A 107 -2.31 1.07 14.46
N VAL A 108 -3.54 1.44 14.07
CA VAL A 108 -3.98 2.85 14.10
C VAL A 108 -4.10 3.37 15.53
N ARG A 109 -4.53 2.55 16.50
CA ARG A 109 -4.57 2.94 17.93
C ARG A 109 -3.20 3.31 18.50
N LYS A 110 -2.11 2.79 17.92
CA LYS A 110 -0.73 3.13 18.31
C LYS A 110 -0.24 4.44 17.70
N TYR A 111 -0.99 5.08 16.82
CA TYR A 111 -0.62 6.38 16.27
C TYR A 111 -0.93 7.47 17.30
N PRO A 112 0.10 8.14 17.86
CA PRO A 112 -0.11 9.11 18.93
C PRO A 112 -0.91 10.34 18.48
N GLU A 113 -1.06 10.55 17.18
CA GLU A 113 -1.79 11.68 16.60
C GLU A 113 -3.30 11.45 16.51
N VAL A 114 -3.76 10.21 16.64
CA VAL A 114 -5.17 9.81 16.50
C VAL A 114 -5.85 9.80 17.87
N ASP A 115 -7.05 10.35 17.95
CA ASP A 115 -7.82 10.43 19.20
C ASP A 115 -8.79 9.27 19.37
N ARG A 116 -9.43 8.84 18.28
CA ARG A 116 -10.45 7.78 18.31
C ARG A 116 -10.29 6.85 17.12
N VAL A 117 -10.49 5.55 17.33
CA VAL A 117 -10.40 4.54 16.28
C VAL A 117 -11.60 3.60 16.36
N GLN A 118 -12.34 3.46 15.27
CA GLN A 118 -13.39 2.46 15.13
C GLN A 118 -12.96 1.36 14.19
N SER A 119 -13.17 0.12 14.63
CA SER A 119 -12.89 -1.08 13.87
C SER A 119 -13.94 -1.35 12.76
N PRO A 120 -13.64 -2.21 11.77
CA PRO A 120 -14.54 -2.47 10.64
C PRO A 120 -15.86 -3.16 11.04
N GLU A 121 -15.90 -3.87 12.18
CA GLU A 121 -17.08 -4.64 12.61
C GLU A 121 -18.31 -3.75 12.79
N ASN A 122 -18.12 -2.51 13.26
CA ASN A 122 -19.21 -1.55 13.47
C ASN A 122 -19.40 -0.56 12.32
N PHE A 123 -18.66 -0.73 11.23
CA PHE A 123 -18.67 0.21 10.11
C PHE A 123 -20.06 0.43 9.51
N PHE A 124 -20.80 -0.65 9.22
CA PHE A 124 -22.13 -0.53 8.62
C PHE A 124 -23.17 0.06 9.57
N ASN A 125 -23.05 -0.18 10.89
CA ASN A 125 -23.88 0.49 11.88
C ASN A 125 -23.67 2.01 11.84
N PHE A 126 -22.42 2.43 11.72
CA PHE A 126 -22.11 3.83 11.57
C PHE A 126 -22.57 4.38 10.19
N LEU A 127 -22.28 3.66 9.10
CA LEU A 127 -22.67 4.07 7.75
C LEU A 127 -24.18 4.24 7.59
N PHE A 128 -25.00 3.33 8.14
CA PHE A 128 -26.46 3.37 7.93
C PHE A 128 -27.22 4.09 9.05
N TRP A 129 -26.74 4.06 10.27
CA TRP A 129 -27.47 4.57 11.43
C TRP A 129 -26.75 5.68 12.18
N GLY A 130 -25.51 6.01 11.81
CA GLY A 130 -24.70 7.01 12.50
C GLY A 130 -24.19 6.57 13.87
N LYS A 131 -24.31 5.28 14.22
CA LYS A 131 -23.94 4.75 15.53
C LYS A 131 -22.55 4.13 15.47
N THR A 132 -21.61 4.72 16.20
CA THR A 132 -20.28 4.15 16.43
C THR A 132 -20.34 3.11 17.56
N ALA A 133 -19.30 2.27 17.68
CA ALA A 133 -19.23 1.27 18.75
C ALA A 133 -19.34 1.90 20.14
N ASP A 134 -18.65 3.01 20.35
CA ASP A 134 -18.57 3.70 21.65
C ASP A 134 -19.53 4.90 21.74
N ASN A 135 -20.55 4.98 20.87
CA ASN A 135 -21.53 6.09 20.82
C ASN A 135 -20.86 7.47 20.81
N TRP A 136 -19.93 7.70 19.88
CA TRP A 136 -19.19 8.94 19.79
C TRP A 136 -20.10 10.15 19.61
N ASP A 137 -19.77 11.21 20.32
CA ASP A 137 -20.26 12.57 20.06
C ASP A 137 -19.55 13.18 18.85
N TRP A 138 -20.16 14.19 18.26
CA TRP A 138 -19.64 14.89 17.09
C TRP A 138 -19.71 16.41 17.30
N HIS A 139 -18.65 17.12 16.90
CA HIS A 139 -18.69 18.58 16.87
C HIS A 139 -19.59 19.05 15.73
N PRO A 140 -20.16 20.26 15.83
CA PRO A 140 -21.06 20.80 14.78
C PRO A 140 -20.35 21.02 13.43
N LYS A 141 -19.03 21.16 13.44
CA LYS A 141 -18.19 21.38 12.26
C LYS A 141 -17.17 20.27 12.12
N GLY A 142 -16.89 19.87 10.87
CA GLY A 142 -15.86 18.86 10.63
C GLY A 142 -15.66 18.55 9.15
N ILE A 143 -14.66 17.70 8.91
CA ILE A 143 -14.30 17.19 7.58
C ILE A 143 -14.29 15.66 7.61
N VAL A 144 -14.87 15.05 6.58
CA VAL A 144 -14.65 13.64 6.25
C VAL A 144 -13.53 13.57 5.22
N LEU A 145 -12.37 13.06 5.62
CA LEU A 145 -11.23 12.82 4.75
C LEU A 145 -11.19 11.35 4.34
N PHE A 146 -11.27 11.09 3.06
CA PHE A 146 -11.17 9.75 2.49
C PHE A 146 -9.73 9.41 2.10
N LEU A 147 -9.19 8.36 2.73
CA LEU A 147 -7.87 7.81 2.47
C LEU A 147 -7.92 6.29 2.21
N GLY A 148 -9.02 5.77 1.70
CA GLY A 148 -9.16 4.35 1.33
C GLY A 148 -10.56 3.80 1.58
N GLY A 149 -10.95 2.79 0.78
CA GLY A 149 -12.26 2.19 0.78
C GLY A 149 -13.10 2.58 -0.44
N ASP A 150 -14.42 2.76 -0.26
CA ASP A 150 -15.30 3.28 -1.30
C ASP A 150 -15.64 4.76 -1.05
N GLN A 151 -15.44 5.60 -2.06
CA GLN A 151 -15.73 7.05 -1.99
C GLN A 151 -17.20 7.36 -1.67
N PHE A 152 -18.13 6.43 -1.95
CA PHE A 152 -19.53 6.53 -1.56
C PHE A 152 -19.72 6.64 -0.05
N PHE A 153 -18.83 6.02 0.72
CA PHE A 153 -18.87 6.08 2.18
C PHE A 153 -18.62 7.52 2.68
N ALA A 154 -17.62 8.18 2.10
CA ALA A 154 -17.33 9.58 2.45
C ALA A 154 -18.50 10.51 2.14
N LEU A 155 -19.14 10.34 0.98
CA LEU A 155 -20.33 11.10 0.61
C LEU A 155 -21.48 10.88 1.59
N THR A 156 -21.75 9.62 1.96
CA THR A 156 -22.88 9.26 2.85
C THR A 156 -22.66 9.78 4.27
N ILE A 157 -21.46 9.58 4.78
CA ILE A 157 -21.09 9.99 6.15
C ILE A 157 -21.02 11.53 6.23
N GLY A 158 -20.42 12.18 5.23
CA GLY A 158 -20.35 13.65 5.17
C GLY A 158 -21.75 14.30 5.20
N LYS A 159 -22.68 13.78 4.40
CA LYS A 159 -24.08 14.27 4.41
C LYS A 159 -24.78 14.03 5.76
N ARG A 160 -24.51 12.88 6.40
CA ARG A 160 -25.11 12.55 7.69
C ARG A 160 -24.65 13.48 8.81
N LEU A 161 -23.36 13.75 8.88
CA LEU A 161 -22.76 14.58 9.92
C LEU A 161 -22.84 16.07 9.61
N GLY A 162 -23.25 16.45 8.38
CA GLY A 162 -23.16 17.83 7.91
C GLY A 162 -21.73 18.31 7.70
N TYR A 163 -20.78 17.36 7.48
CA TYR A 163 -19.38 17.65 7.33
C TYR A 163 -18.99 17.85 5.86
N ARG A 164 -17.97 18.67 5.64
CA ARG A 164 -17.34 18.78 4.32
C ARG A 164 -16.58 17.51 4.00
N THR A 165 -16.44 17.25 2.72
CA THR A 165 -15.83 16.01 2.22
C THR A 165 -14.58 16.31 1.39
N VAL A 166 -13.45 15.70 1.75
CA VAL A 166 -12.20 15.75 1.01
C VAL A 166 -11.81 14.32 0.64
N ILE A 167 -11.59 14.06 -0.64
CA ILE A 167 -11.22 12.74 -1.14
C ILE A 167 -9.81 12.77 -1.72
N TYR A 168 -8.92 11.90 -1.23
CA TYR A 168 -7.73 11.54 -1.97
C TYR A 168 -8.10 10.50 -3.04
N ALA A 169 -7.89 10.83 -4.31
CA ALA A 169 -8.21 9.97 -5.44
C ALA A 169 -6.93 9.60 -6.21
N GLU A 170 -6.54 8.32 -6.10
CA GLU A 170 -5.35 7.77 -6.74
C GLU A 170 -5.58 7.53 -8.25
N TRP A 171 -6.68 6.85 -8.59
CA TRP A 171 -6.96 6.39 -9.95
C TRP A 171 -8.20 7.01 -10.58
N GLU A 172 -9.25 7.19 -9.81
CA GLU A 172 -10.55 7.71 -10.27
C GLU A 172 -11.22 8.56 -9.21
N ALA A 173 -12.00 9.53 -9.66
CA ALA A 173 -12.87 10.33 -8.80
C ALA A 173 -14.33 10.05 -9.16
N ARG A 174 -15.06 9.58 -8.16
CA ARG A 174 -16.50 9.30 -8.26
C ARG A 174 -17.29 10.26 -7.39
N TRP A 175 -18.59 10.37 -7.64
CA TRP A 175 -19.50 11.15 -6.83
C TRP A 175 -19.17 12.65 -6.76
N TYR A 176 -18.41 13.20 -7.73
CA TYR A 176 -17.90 14.58 -7.74
C TYR A 176 -18.98 15.66 -7.64
N ARG A 177 -20.25 15.33 -7.96
CA ARG A 177 -21.38 16.27 -7.76
C ARG A 177 -21.64 16.56 -6.29
N GLY A 178 -21.47 15.56 -5.43
CA GLY A 178 -21.80 15.64 -4.00
C GLY A 178 -20.61 15.74 -3.06
N ILE A 179 -19.38 15.69 -3.58
CA ILE A 179 -18.13 15.86 -2.84
C ILE A 179 -17.65 17.29 -2.96
N ASP A 180 -17.07 17.85 -1.90
CA ASP A 180 -16.64 19.23 -1.87
C ASP A 180 -15.29 19.44 -2.53
N ARG A 181 -14.26 18.62 -2.21
CA ARG A 181 -12.90 18.72 -2.76
C ARG A 181 -12.30 17.36 -3.05
N PHE A 182 -11.44 17.35 -4.08
CA PHE A 182 -10.63 16.20 -4.46
C PHE A 182 -9.15 16.59 -4.49
N ALA A 183 -8.36 15.85 -3.77
CA ALA A 183 -6.91 15.83 -3.87
C ALA A 183 -6.54 14.62 -4.76
N VAL A 184 -6.02 14.85 -5.96
CA VAL A 184 -5.77 13.76 -6.91
C VAL A 184 -4.27 13.51 -7.08
N MET A 185 -3.94 12.23 -7.26
CA MET A 185 -2.56 11.82 -7.41
C MET A 185 -1.90 12.42 -8.65
N ASN A 186 -2.61 12.44 -9.77
CA ASN A 186 -2.10 12.95 -11.03
C ASN A 186 -3.23 13.52 -11.93
N THR A 187 -2.83 14.15 -13.03
CA THR A 187 -3.77 14.79 -13.96
C THR A 187 -4.65 13.80 -14.74
N SER A 188 -4.27 12.53 -14.85
CA SER A 188 -5.06 11.52 -15.57
C SER A 188 -6.42 11.26 -14.91
N VAL A 189 -6.53 11.48 -13.60
CA VAL A 189 -7.80 11.37 -12.87
C VAL A 189 -8.84 12.38 -13.39
N LEU A 190 -8.37 13.51 -13.95
CA LEU A 190 -9.24 14.58 -14.47
C LEU A 190 -9.83 14.27 -15.84
N ASN A 191 -9.28 13.31 -16.59
CA ASN A 191 -9.66 13.03 -17.99
C ASN A 191 -11.16 12.76 -18.18
N ASN A 192 -11.82 12.20 -17.18
CA ASN A 192 -13.26 11.86 -17.24
C ASN A 192 -14.13 12.84 -16.43
N ILE A 193 -13.58 13.96 -15.94
CA ILE A 193 -14.31 14.91 -15.10
C ILE A 193 -14.82 16.06 -15.95
N PRO A 194 -16.14 16.33 -15.97
CA PRO A 194 -16.71 17.48 -16.69
C PRO A 194 -16.08 18.79 -16.22
N GLN A 195 -15.79 19.71 -17.15
CA GLN A 195 -15.08 20.97 -16.91
C GLN A 195 -15.68 21.78 -15.76
N GLN A 196 -17.00 21.82 -15.64
CA GLN A 196 -17.72 22.54 -14.58
C GLN A 196 -17.40 22.08 -13.15
N TYR A 197 -16.85 20.87 -12.96
CA TYR A 197 -16.46 20.32 -11.65
C TYR A 197 -14.96 20.32 -11.42
N GLN A 198 -14.13 20.65 -12.41
CA GLN A 198 -12.67 20.60 -12.30
C GLN A 198 -12.13 21.55 -11.23
N HIS A 199 -12.85 22.64 -10.92
CA HIS A 199 -12.49 23.55 -9.82
C HIS A 199 -12.44 22.91 -8.44
N LYS A 200 -13.07 21.73 -8.26
CA LYS A 200 -13.02 20.96 -7.00
C LYS A 200 -11.74 20.13 -6.87
N PHE A 201 -10.92 20.04 -7.91
CA PHE A 201 -9.79 19.11 -8.00
C PHE A 201 -8.47 19.86 -7.89
N THR A 202 -7.58 19.31 -7.07
CA THR A 202 -6.19 19.77 -6.94
C THR A 202 -5.26 18.59 -7.12
N VAL A 203 -4.31 18.69 -8.05
CA VAL A 203 -3.27 17.67 -8.24
C VAL A 203 -2.22 17.86 -7.16
N ILE A 204 -2.14 16.89 -6.25
CA ILE A 204 -1.22 16.96 -5.11
C ILE A 204 -0.01 16.04 -5.27
N GLY A 205 -0.12 14.95 -6.03
CA GLY A 205 0.88 13.89 -6.12
C GLY A 205 0.53 12.66 -5.28
N ASP A 206 1.50 11.77 -5.14
CA ASP A 206 1.36 10.54 -4.37
C ASP A 206 1.73 10.78 -2.90
N LEU A 207 0.82 10.47 -1.97
CA LEU A 207 1.05 10.59 -0.53
C LEU A 207 2.20 9.72 0.00
N MET A 208 2.58 8.66 -0.73
CA MET A 208 3.72 7.80 -0.37
C MET A 208 5.08 8.44 -0.65
N VAL A 209 5.14 9.46 -1.50
CA VAL A 209 6.40 10.11 -1.90
C VAL A 209 7.01 10.96 -0.78
N ASP A 210 6.22 11.36 0.20
CA ASP A 210 6.68 12.14 1.36
C ASP A 210 7.41 11.29 2.42
N LEU A 211 7.78 10.06 2.07
CA LEU A 211 8.66 9.24 2.88
C LEU A 211 10.08 9.85 2.91
N PRO A 212 10.83 9.62 4.00
CA PRO A 212 12.20 10.13 4.12
C PRO A 212 13.02 9.79 2.89
N ASN A 213 13.81 10.74 2.39
CA ASN A 213 14.74 10.46 1.30
C ASN A 213 15.64 9.29 1.68
N ALA A 214 15.95 8.43 0.69
CA ALA A 214 16.90 7.35 0.89
C ALA A 214 18.20 7.93 1.49
N ILE A 215 18.59 7.42 2.65
CA ILE A 215 19.90 7.68 3.24
C ILE A 215 20.91 6.97 2.31
N THR A 216 22.08 7.54 2.12
CA THR A 216 23.17 6.83 1.44
C THR A 216 23.34 5.46 2.07
N PRO A 217 23.39 4.39 1.26
CA PRO A 217 23.62 3.05 1.80
C PRO A 217 24.90 3.02 2.65
N ASP A 218 24.89 2.22 3.70
CA ASP A 218 26.07 1.98 4.53
C ASP A 218 27.22 1.38 3.69
N ASP A 219 28.45 1.42 4.22
CA ASP A 219 29.59 0.75 3.58
C ASP A 219 29.41 -0.77 3.44
N ALA A 220 28.60 -1.39 4.31
CA ALA A 220 28.25 -2.79 4.23
C ALA A 220 27.01 -3.01 3.35
N THR A 221 27.13 -3.90 2.35
CA THR A 221 26.00 -4.27 1.50
C THR A 221 24.85 -4.82 2.31
N LEU A 222 23.70 -4.15 2.26
CA LEU A 222 22.47 -4.51 2.97
C LEU A 222 21.33 -4.76 1.97
N ILE A 223 20.66 -5.92 2.10
CA ILE A 223 19.55 -6.33 1.24
C ILE A 223 18.29 -6.54 2.07
N ALA A 224 17.18 -5.94 1.63
CA ALA A 224 15.88 -6.16 2.24
C ALA A 224 15.16 -7.36 1.60
N LEU A 225 14.60 -8.23 2.43
CA LEU A 225 13.75 -9.35 2.02
C LEU A 225 12.32 -9.06 2.45
N LEU A 226 11.40 -8.93 1.48
CA LEU A 226 9.99 -8.64 1.74
C LEU A 226 9.12 -9.80 1.23
N PRO A 227 9.03 -10.90 1.99
CA PRO A 227 8.33 -12.12 1.56
C PRO A 227 6.81 -11.98 1.50
N GLY A 228 6.28 -10.84 1.90
CA GLY A 228 4.85 -10.56 2.01
C GLY A 228 4.31 -10.65 3.43
N SER A 229 3.00 -10.40 3.60
CA SER A 229 2.32 -10.42 4.90
C SER A 229 1.17 -11.43 4.98
N LYS A 230 0.69 -11.96 3.85
CA LYS A 230 -0.39 -12.94 3.81
C LYS A 230 0.16 -14.37 3.89
N PRO A 231 -0.53 -15.35 4.52
CA PRO A 231 -0.06 -16.72 4.65
C PRO A 231 0.37 -17.36 3.32
N SER A 232 -0.41 -17.17 2.26
CA SER A 232 -0.11 -17.71 0.92
C SER A 232 1.16 -17.13 0.31
N LYS A 233 1.49 -15.85 0.60
CA LYS A 233 2.74 -15.23 0.16
C LYS A 233 3.91 -15.68 1.03
N LEU A 234 3.73 -15.72 2.35
CA LEU A 234 4.77 -16.15 3.29
C LEU A 234 5.21 -17.58 3.02
N ALA A 235 4.28 -18.48 2.67
CA ALA A 235 4.60 -19.89 2.39
C ALA A 235 5.60 -20.07 1.25
N GLN A 236 5.59 -19.20 0.26
CA GLN A 236 6.54 -19.21 -0.85
C GLN A 236 7.66 -18.19 -0.65
N GLY A 237 7.31 -16.98 -0.24
CA GLY A 237 8.23 -15.85 -0.17
C GLY A 237 9.32 -16.04 0.87
N VAL A 238 9.01 -16.59 2.06
CA VAL A 238 10.01 -16.78 3.11
C VAL A 238 11.11 -17.76 2.65
N PRO A 239 10.79 -19.01 2.30
CA PRO A 239 11.85 -19.96 1.92
C PRO A 239 12.58 -19.57 0.62
N LEU A 240 11.91 -18.94 -0.34
CA LEU A 240 12.53 -18.46 -1.58
C LEU A 240 13.55 -17.35 -1.30
N THR A 241 13.15 -16.32 -0.55
CA THR A 241 14.06 -15.20 -0.25
C THR A 241 15.23 -15.62 0.61
N LEU A 242 15.05 -16.59 1.53
CA LEU A 242 16.14 -17.19 2.29
C LEU A 242 17.10 -17.97 1.39
N ALA A 243 16.59 -18.74 0.42
CA ALA A 243 17.42 -19.46 -0.53
C ALA A 243 18.23 -18.52 -1.45
N ILE A 244 17.61 -17.41 -1.88
CA ILE A 244 18.31 -16.37 -2.65
C ILE A 244 19.40 -15.74 -1.77
N ALA A 245 19.09 -15.39 -0.52
CA ALA A 245 20.05 -14.81 0.42
C ALA A 245 21.27 -15.72 0.65
N GLU A 246 21.09 -17.05 0.76
CA GLU A 246 22.19 -18.02 0.86
C GLU A 246 23.10 -17.98 -0.36
N LYS A 247 22.54 -17.85 -1.58
CA LYS A 247 23.33 -17.77 -2.80
C LYS A 247 24.15 -16.48 -2.89
N ILE A 248 23.52 -15.34 -2.54
CA ILE A 248 24.20 -14.05 -2.50
C ILE A 248 25.31 -14.05 -1.43
N HIS A 249 25.02 -14.59 -0.23
CA HIS A 249 25.99 -14.67 0.84
C HIS A 249 27.17 -15.60 0.51
N ALA A 250 26.94 -16.69 -0.22
CA ALA A 250 28.00 -17.56 -0.69
C ALA A 250 28.96 -16.86 -1.67
N HIS A 251 28.45 -15.89 -2.46
CA HIS A 251 29.25 -15.07 -3.36
C HIS A 251 29.97 -13.93 -2.60
N ASN A 252 29.26 -13.23 -1.72
CA ASN A 252 29.82 -12.17 -0.88
C ASN A 252 29.39 -12.34 0.60
N PRO A 253 30.25 -12.95 1.45
CA PRO A 253 29.94 -13.21 2.86
C PRO A 253 29.75 -11.97 3.73
N GLN A 254 30.11 -10.78 3.26
CA GLN A 254 29.90 -9.52 3.99
C GLN A 254 28.48 -8.96 3.78
N THR A 255 27.71 -9.54 2.85
CA THR A 255 26.32 -9.10 2.60
C THR A 255 25.42 -9.40 3.80
N LYS A 256 24.71 -8.39 4.26
CA LYS A 256 23.74 -8.46 5.35
C LYS A 256 22.31 -8.45 4.80
N PHE A 257 21.42 -9.08 5.55
CA PHE A 257 20.01 -9.21 5.15
C PHE A 257 19.09 -8.79 6.28
N LEU A 258 17.95 -8.17 5.93
CA LEU A 258 16.89 -7.88 6.88
C LEU A 258 15.50 -8.19 6.31
N ILE A 259 14.56 -8.54 7.20
CA ILE A 259 13.14 -8.63 6.92
C ILE A 259 12.42 -7.56 7.75
N PRO A 260 11.78 -6.55 7.14
CA PRO A 260 10.83 -5.71 7.86
C PRO A 260 9.57 -6.55 8.13
N VAL A 261 9.32 -6.81 9.40
CA VAL A 261 8.17 -7.65 9.82
C VAL A 261 6.92 -6.78 9.84
N ALA A 262 5.92 -7.17 9.07
CA ALA A 262 4.65 -6.45 9.05
C ALA A 262 4.03 -6.40 10.46
N PRO A 263 3.45 -5.27 10.90
CA PRO A 263 2.92 -5.11 12.25
C PRO A 263 1.77 -6.06 12.58
N THR A 264 1.17 -6.66 11.57
CA THR A 264 0.12 -7.69 11.67
C THR A 264 0.66 -9.10 11.90
N ILE A 265 1.99 -9.28 11.92
CA ILE A 265 2.66 -10.59 12.03
C ILE A 265 3.59 -10.57 13.24
N ASN A 266 3.49 -11.58 14.11
CA ASN A 266 4.50 -11.78 15.15
C ASN A 266 5.67 -12.67 14.64
N LEU A 267 6.80 -12.57 15.32
CA LEU A 267 8.04 -13.26 14.92
C LEU A 267 7.89 -14.80 14.89
N ALA A 268 7.18 -15.35 15.85
CA ALA A 268 6.96 -16.79 15.93
C ALA A 268 6.08 -17.28 14.76
N TYR A 269 5.11 -16.48 14.34
CA TYR A 269 4.28 -16.81 13.18
C TYR A 269 5.07 -16.72 11.87
N LEU A 270 5.90 -15.68 11.70
CA LEU A 270 6.79 -15.57 10.54
C LEU A 270 7.74 -16.79 10.46
N ALA A 271 8.34 -17.18 11.58
CA ALA A 271 9.28 -18.30 11.66
C ALA A 271 8.67 -19.64 11.27
N LYS A 272 7.36 -19.86 11.48
CA LYS A 272 6.68 -21.09 11.02
C LYS A 272 6.82 -21.29 9.51
N PHE A 273 6.84 -20.22 8.72
CA PHE A 273 7.00 -20.34 7.27
C PHE A 273 8.43 -20.68 6.83
N ALA A 274 9.42 -20.56 7.73
CA ALA A 274 10.77 -21.02 7.53
C ALA A 274 11.02 -22.44 8.07
N ASP A 275 10.00 -23.07 8.69
CA ASP A 275 10.08 -24.41 9.27
C ASP A 275 9.51 -25.47 8.30
N PRO A 276 10.30 -26.47 7.86
CA PRO A 276 9.84 -27.54 6.97
C PRO A 276 8.69 -28.38 7.54
N SER A 277 8.55 -28.46 8.85
CA SER A 277 7.46 -29.20 9.50
C SER A 277 6.11 -28.50 9.36
N TYR A 278 6.11 -27.18 9.26
CA TYR A 278 4.90 -26.37 9.07
C TYR A 278 4.68 -26.00 7.60
N ASN A 279 5.76 -25.71 6.85
CA ASN A 279 5.69 -25.26 5.47
C ASN A 279 6.19 -26.33 4.50
N PRO A 280 5.29 -27.15 3.92
CA PRO A 280 5.67 -28.24 3.01
C PRO A 280 6.31 -27.74 1.70
N MET A 281 6.18 -26.44 1.39
CA MET A 281 6.79 -25.85 0.22
C MET A 281 8.33 -25.99 0.25
N ILE A 282 8.95 -25.89 1.43
CA ILE A 282 10.39 -26.04 1.61
C ILE A 282 10.86 -27.40 1.08
N ASN A 283 10.20 -28.50 1.50
CA ASN A 283 10.53 -29.84 1.06
C ASN A 283 10.23 -30.07 -0.42
N LYS A 284 9.15 -29.44 -0.95
CA LYS A 284 8.74 -29.59 -2.34
C LYS A 284 9.69 -28.91 -3.32
N THR A 285 10.24 -27.74 -2.94
CA THR A 285 11.08 -26.91 -3.83
C THR A 285 12.59 -27.06 -3.54
N GLY A 286 12.95 -27.59 -2.39
CA GLY A 286 14.33 -27.58 -1.91
C GLY A 286 14.83 -26.19 -1.48
N TRP A 287 13.92 -25.23 -1.28
CA TRP A 287 14.28 -23.89 -0.80
C TRP A 287 14.70 -23.91 0.68
N SER A 288 15.28 -22.80 1.15
CA SER A 288 15.96 -22.77 2.44
C SER A 288 14.99 -22.69 3.62
N ALA A 289 15.32 -23.44 4.66
CA ALA A 289 14.74 -23.37 5.98
C ALA A 289 15.58 -22.47 6.90
N ALA A 290 14.96 -21.95 7.98
CA ALA A 290 15.66 -21.19 9.00
C ALA A 290 15.03 -21.37 10.38
N LYS A 291 15.81 -21.07 11.43
CA LYS A 291 15.38 -21.09 12.82
C LYS A 291 15.36 -19.67 13.37
N LEU A 292 14.30 -19.33 14.10
CA LEU A 292 14.23 -18.07 14.84
C LEU A 292 15.21 -18.09 16.02
N LYS A 293 16.04 -17.08 16.08
CA LYS A 293 16.90 -16.77 17.23
C LYS A 293 16.36 -15.51 17.91
N ASN A 294 15.92 -15.66 19.13
CA ASN A 294 15.42 -14.57 19.95
C ASN A 294 16.57 -13.87 20.68
N GLY A 295 16.41 -12.58 20.93
CA GLY A 295 17.38 -11.73 21.63
C GLY A 295 16.98 -10.26 21.48
N GLU A 296 17.86 -9.38 21.88
CA GLU A 296 17.70 -7.92 21.69
C GLU A 296 17.47 -7.56 20.20
N LYS A 297 18.14 -8.29 19.31
CA LYS A 297 17.96 -8.19 17.86
C LYS A 297 17.59 -9.59 17.34
N PRO A 298 16.30 -9.89 17.19
CA PRO A 298 15.87 -11.19 16.69
C PRO A 298 16.25 -11.38 15.21
N TYR A 299 16.61 -12.63 14.84
CA TYR A 299 16.96 -12.96 13.46
C TYR A 299 16.54 -14.38 13.09
N LEU A 300 16.41 -14.64 11.80
CA LEU A 300 16.33 -15.98 11.23
C LEU A 300 17.74 -16.44 10.87
N GLU A 301 18.10 -17.68 11.22
CA GLU A 301 19.36 -18.32 10.85
C GLU A 301 19.09 -19.53 9.98
N THR A 302 19.60 -19.51 8.74
CA THR A 302 19.46 -20.64 7.82
C THR A 302 20.39 -21.79 8.20
N ALA A 303 20.15 -22.98 7.61
CA ALA A 303 21.01 -24.15 7.83
C ALA A 303 22.48 -23.93 7.39
N LYS A 304 22.72 -22.96 6.47
CA LYS A 304 24.06 -22.56 6.01
C LYS A 304 24.65 -21.40 6.81
N GLY A 305 24.03 -21.04 7.94
CA GLY A 305 24.55 -20.00 8.84
C GLY A 305 24.27 -18.56 8.39
N VAL A 306 23.46 -18.33 7.35
CA VAL A 306 23.08 -16.98 6.93
C VAL A 306 22.12 -16.39 7.93
N LYS A 307 22.45 -15.20 8.45
CA LYS A 307 21.63 -14.45 9.39
C LYS A 307 20.81 -13.39 8.66
N VAL A 308 19.52 -13.33 8.97
CA VAL A 308 18.56 -12.37 8.42
C VAL A 308 17.90 -11.64 9.58
N ASP A 309 18.23 -10.38 9.78
CA ASP A 309 17.72 -9.56 10.89
C ASP A 309 16.22 -9.33 10.75
N LEU A 310 15.47 -9.41 11.85
CA LEU A 310 14.03 -9.16 11.88
C LEU A 310 13.76 -7.79 12.47
N ILE A 311 13.28 -6.85 11.62
CA ILE A 311 12.99 -5.48 12.02
C ILE A 311 11.53 -5.38 12.42
N THR A 312 11.28 -5.15 13.71
CA THR A 312 9.92 -5.01 14.27
C THR A 312 9.48 -3.54 14.40
N ALA A 313 10.41 -2.60 14.18
CA ALA A 313 10.07 -1.18 14.12
C ALA A 313 9.15 -0.91 12.92
N PHE A 314 8.08 -0.17 13.16
CA PHE A 314 7.12 0.18 12.12
C PHE A 314 6.80 1.68 12.17
N PRO A 315 6.82 2.38 11.02
CA PRO A 315 7.32 1.92 9.72
C PRO A 315 8.84 1.69 9.72
N ALA A 316 9.31 0.77 8.87
CA ALA A 316 10.72 0.39 8.78
C ALA A 316 11.52 1.27 7.77
N HIS A 317 11.04 2.46 7.43
CA HIS A 317 11.59 3.31 6.37
C HIS A 317 13.07 3.63 6.58
N ASN A 318 13.49 3.91 7.84
CA ASN A 318 14.89 4.22 8.15
C ASN A 318 15.83 3.03 7.87
N GLN A 319 15.38 1.81 8.08
CA GLN A 319 16.17 0.61 7.79
C GLN A 319 16.14 0.28 6.29
N LEU A 320 14.96 0.40 5.68
CA LEU A 320 14.79 0.16 4.25
C LEU A 320 15.59 1.15 3.41
N SER A 321 15.60 2.45 3.77
CA SER A 321 16.34 3.48 3.02
C SER A 321 17.85 3.27 2.98
N ARG A 322 18.40 2.45 3.89
CA ARG A 322 19.83 2.06 3.93
C ARG A 322 20.12 0.84 3.06
N CYS A 323 19.09 0.17 2.51
CA CYS A 323 19.29 -1.03 1.70
C CYS A 323 19.76 -0.68 0.28
N HIS A 324 20.69 -1.48 -0.23
CA HIS A 324 21.20 -1.37 -1.60
C HIS A 324 20.16 -1.81 -2.61
N LEU A 325 19.46 -2.91 -2.29
CA LEU A 325 18.36 -3.46 -3.09
C LEU A 325 17.38 -4.22 -2.19
N ALA A 326 16.22 -4.59 -2.76
CA ALA A 326 15.22 -5.42 -2.10
C ALA A 326 14.80 -6.59 -2.99
N LEU A 327 14.55 -7.74 -2.35
CA LEU A 327 13.86 -8.90 -2.92
C LEU A 327 12.44 -8.91 -2.39
N THR A 328 11.43 -8.76 -3.23
CA THR A 328 10.07 -8.53 -2.76
C THR A 328 9.03 -9.31 -3.55
N THR A 329 7.94 -9.71 -2.90
CA THR A 329 6.73 -10.16 -3.59
C THR A 329 5.87 -8.97 -4.02
N VAL A 330 4.97 -9.16 -4.99
CA VAL A 330 4.03 -8.12 -5.42
C VAL A 330 3.11 -7.68 -4.27
N GLY A 331 2.84 -6.38 -4.16
CA GLY A 331 1.93 -5.80 -3.17
C GLY A 331 2.24 -4.34 -2.88
N ALA A 332 1.66 -3.77 -1.83
CA ALA A 332 1.89 -2.39 -1.38
C ALA A 332 3.37 -2.09 -1.08
N ASN A 333 4.14 -3.11 -0.67
CA ASN A 333 5.58 -3.01 -0.48
C ASN A 333 6.35 -2.58 -1.75
N THR A 334 5.86 -2.90 -2.95
CA THR A 334 6.51 -2.42 -4.19
C THR A 334 6.31 -0.92 -4.40
N ALA A 335 5.18 -0.37 -3.94
CA ALA A 335 4.94 1.08 -3.93
C ALA A 335 5.82 1.78 -2.88
N GLU A 336 5.90 1.22 -1.67
CA GLU A 336 6.76 1.73 -0.60
C GLU A 336 8.24 1.76 -1.01
N LEU A 337 8.75 0.65 -1.55
CA LEU A 337 10.13 0.59 -2.07
C LEU A 337 10.35 1.55 -3.23
N GLY A 338 9.37 1.68 -4.14
CA GLY A 338 9.41 2.66 -5.23
C GLY A 338 9.46 4.10 -4.72
N ALA A 339 8.65 4.43 -3.72
CA ALA A 339 8.66 5.74 -3.07
C ALA A 339 9.99 6.03 -2.36
N LEU A 340 10.63 5.04 -1.75
CA LEU A 340 11.97 5.14 -1.18
C LEU A 340 13.09 5.07 -2.23
N ALA A 341 12.74 4.91 -3.52
CA ALA A 341 13.68 4.72 -4.62
C ALA A 341 14.70 3.59 -4.39
N ILE A 342 14.25 2.49 -3.79
CA ILE A 342 15.09 1.31 -3.53
C ILE A 342 14.99 0.38 -4.74
N PRO A 343 16.11 0.06 -5.43
CA PRO A 343 16.13 -0.96 -6.48
C PRO A 343 15.55 -2.27 -5.94
N MET A 344 14.71 -2.95 -6.73
CA MET A 344 14.05 -4.16 -6.27
C MET A 344 13.92 -5.20 -7.37
N ILE A 345 13.91 -6.47 -6.97
CA ILE A 345 13.59 -7.61 -7.83
C ILE A 345 12.26 -8.19 -7.32
N ILE A 346 11.28 -8.26 -8.22
CA ILE A 346 9.93 -8.71 -7.88
C ILE A 346 9.83 -10.22 -8.10
N LEU A 347 9.42 -10.93 -7.07
CA LEU A 347 9.29 -12.38 -7.09
C LEU A 347 7.81 -12.78 -7.13
N LEU A 348 7.40 -13.45 -8.21
CA LEU A 348 6.05 -13.98 -8.41
C LEU A 348 6.12 -15.51 -8.64
N PRO A 349 6.45 -16.28 -7.61
CA PRO A 349 6.57 -17.73 -7.74
C PRO A 349 5.19 -18.36 -8.00
N THR A 350 5.12 -19.28 -8.97
CA THR A 350 3.91 -20.04 -9.32
C THR A 350 3.98 -21.52 -8.90
N GLN A 351 4.96 -21.90 -8.08
CA GLN A 351 5.17 -23.26 -7.62
C GLN A 351 3.99 -23.84 -6.82
N GLN A 352 3.13 -22.98 -6.30
CA GLN A 352 1.88 -23.35 -5.65
C GLN A 352 0.71 -22.67 -6.34
N LEU A 353 0.05 -23.40 -7.26
CA LEU A 353 -1.12 -22.90 -8.02
C LEU A 353 -2.29 -22.48 -7.11
N ASP A 354 -2.39 -23.04 -5.91
CA ASP A 354 -3.43 -22.72 -4.93
C ASP A 354 -3.31 -21.28 -4.36
N ALA A 355 -2.11 -20.68 -4.40
CA ALA A 355 -1.93 -19.28 -4.02
C ALA A 355 -2.62 -18.30 -5.00
N MET A 356 -2.91 -18.72 -6.22
CA MET A 356 -3.60 -17.93 -7.25
C MET A 356 -5.13 -18.08 -7.20
N ARG A 357 -5.67 -18.96 -6.34
CA ARG A 357 -7.13 -19.07 -6.09
C ARG A 357 -7.71 -17.86 -5.34
N THR A 358 -6.88 -16.96 -4.84
CA THR A 358 -7.28 -15.70 -4.21
C THR A 358 -7.53 -14.57 -5.20
N TRP A 359 -7.81 -14.88 -6.47
CA TRP A 359 -8.20 -13.91 -7.46
C TRP A 359 -9.63 -13.44 -7.20
N ASP A 360 -9.81 -12.12 -7.15
CA ASP A 360 -11.11 -11.52 -6.98
C ASP A 360 -11.93 -11.66 -8.29
N GLY A 361 -13.24 -11.93 -8.15
CA GLY A 361 -14.19 -11.97 -9.25
C GLY A 361 -14.45 -13.35 -9.86
N LEU A 362 -15.08 -13.34 -11.05
CA LEU A 362 -15.51 -14.56 -11.78
C LEU A 362 -14.41 -15.60 -11.99
N PRO A 363 -13.15 -15.21 -12.29
CA PRO A 363 -12.06 -16.19 -12.42
C PRO A 363 -11.73 -16.93 -11.13
N GLY A 364 -11.79 -16.25 -9.97
CA GLY A 364 -11.58 -16.87 -8.66
C GLY A 364 -12.71 -17.85 -8.28
N LEU A 365 -13.94 -17.52 -8.66
CA LEU A 365 -15.10 -18.39 -8.44
C LEU A 365 -15.02 -19.68 -9.29
N LEU A 366 -14.59 -19.58 -10.53
CA LEU A 366 -14.40 -20.73 -11.43
C LEU A 366 -13.24 -21.64 -10.99
N ALA A 367 -12.18 -21.06 -10.41
CA ALA A 367 -11.05 -21.81 -9.88
C ALA A 367 -11.40 -22.60 -8.58
N GLN A 368 -12.51 -22.26 -7.91
CA GLN A 368 -12.99 -22.94 -6.70
C GLN A 368 -13.92 -24.12 -6.98
N LEU A 369 -14.31 -24.37 -8.25
CA LEU A 369 -15.20 -25.48 -8.60
C LEU A 369 -14.52 -26.84 -8.35
N PRO A 370 -15.17 -27.75 -7.61
CA PRO A 370 -14.60 -29.09 -7.35
C PRO A 370 -14.45 -29.87 -8.67
N GLY A 371 -13.30 -30.47 -8.89
CA GLY A 371 -12.99 -31.34 -10.05
C GLY A 371 -12.45 -30.63 -11.30
N VAL A 372 -12.85 -29.41 -11.58
CA VAL A 372 -12.43 -28.68 -12.83
C VAL A 372 -11.59 -27.43 -12.50
N GLY A 373 -11.57 -26.99 -11.25
CA GLY A 373 -10.90 -25.75 -10.83
C GLY A 373 -9.40 -25.73 -11.12
N SER A 374 -8.71 -26.87 -11.06
CA SER A 374 -7.27 -26.97 -11.36
C SER A 374 -6.97 -26.79 -12.86
N LEU A 375 -7.85 -27.22 -13.75
CA LEU A 375 -7.72 -27.03 -15.19
C LEU A 375 -7.96 -25.57 -15.56
N PHE A 376 -9.01 -24.95 -15.00
CA PHE A 376 -9.28 -23.53 -15.19
C PHE A 376 -8.15 -22.65 -14.63
N ALA A 377 -7.61 -22.96 -13.47
CA ALA A 377 -6.47 -22.25 -12.90
C ALA A 377 -5.24 -22.35 -13.82
N LYS A 378 -4.96 -23.51 -14.41
CA LYS A 378 -3.86 -23.69 -15.38
C LYS A 378 -4.08 -22.86 -16.66
N ILE A 379 -5.30 -22.85 -17.20
CA ILE A 379 -5.65 -22.09 -18.42
C ILE A 379 -5.55 -20.58 -18.15
N ILE A 380 -6.06 -20.13 -17.01
CA ILE A 380 -5.98 -18.72 -16.61
C ILE A 380 -4.51 -18.32 -16.41
N ASN A 381 -3.70 -19.16 -15.75
CA ASN A 381 -2.27 -18.91 -15.58
C ASN A 381 -1.55 -18.84 -16.92
N LEU A 382 -1.82 -19.77 -17.84
CA LEU A 382 -1.21 -19.76 -19.18
C LEU A 382 -1.60 -18.50 -19.98
N TYR A 383 -2.86 -18.07 -19.86
CA TYR A 383 -3.35 -16.84 -20.48
C TYR A 383 -2.70 -15.59 -19.87
N MET A 384 -2.50 -15.56 -18.55
CA MET A 384 -1.88 -14.44 -17.84
C MET A 384 -0.38 -14.36 -18.10
N LEU A 385 0.31 -15.51 -18.18
CA LEU A 385 1.73 -15.57 -18.58
C LEU A 385 1.97 -15.06 -20.01
N ARG A 386 0.97 -15.19 -20.89
CA ARG A 386 1.04 -14.69 -22.29
C ARG A 386 0.78 -13.19 -22.42
N LYS A 387 0.07 -12.57 -21.47
CA LYS A 387 -0.10 -11.11 -21.45
C LYS A 387 1.03 -10.50 -20.63
N LYS A 388 1.91 -9.72 -21.27
CA LYS A 388 2.86 -8.83 -20.59
C LYS A 388 2.08 -7.81 -19.75
N ARG A 389 1.75 -8.18 -18.51
CA ARG A 389 1.11 -7.32 -17.53
C ARG A 389 2.16 -6.92 -16.49
N LEU A 390 2.21 -5.65 -16.17
CA LEU A 390 3.05 -5.13 -15.11
C LEU A 390 2.34 -5.33 -13.76
N TYR A 391 3.08 -5.75 -12.75
CA TYR A 391 2.56 -6.07 -11.41
C TYR A 391 3.12 -5.15 -10.32
N ALA A 392 4.37 -4.72 -10.45
CA ALA A 392 4.97 -3.81 -9.50
C ALA A 392 4.50 -2.37 -9.74
N TRP A 393 4.18 -1.66 -8.68
CA TRP A 393 3.71 -0.28 -8.77
C TRP A 393 4.62 0.65 -9.57
N PRO A 394 5.96 0.66 -9.38
CA PRO A 394 6.84 1.49 -10.21
C PRO A 394 6.75 1.20 -11.70
N ASN A 395 6.62 -0.08 -12.08
CA ASN A 395 6.47 -0.48 -13.47
C ASN A 395 5.12 -0.02 -14.04
N ILE A 396 4.05 -0.14 -13.24
CA ILE A 396 2.70 0.34 -13.59
C ILE A 396 2.72 1.87 -13.79
N TRP A 397 3.33 2.62 -12.86
CA TRP A 397 3.43 4.08 -12.96
C TRP A 397 4.20 4.53 -14.18
N ALA A 398 5.29 3.82 -14.51
CA ALA A 398 6.10 4.09 -15.70
C ALA A 398 5.44 3.62 -16.99
N SER A 399 4.42 2.74 -16.93
CA SER A 399 3.93 1.96 -18.07
C SER A 399 5.07 1.20 -18.80
N ALA A 400 6.14 0.86 -18.08
CA ALA A 400 7.33 0.18 -18.56
C ALA A 400 8.01 -0.61 -17.43
N GLU A 401 8.78 -1.63 -17.77
CA GLU A 401 9.55 -2.39 -16.80
C GLU A 401 10.80 -1.60 -16.37
N ILE A 402 10.74 -0.98 -15.18
CA ILE A 402 11.88 -0.29 -14.53
C ILE A 402 12.67 -1.27 -13.66
N VAL A 403 11.95 -2.17 -13.00
CA VAL A 403 12.48 -3.21 -12.13
C VAL A 403 12.01 -4.57 -12.64
N PRO A 404 12.84 -5.63 -12.60
CA PRO A 404 12.49 -6.93 -13.15
C PRO A 404 11.38 -7.59 -12.34
N GLU A 405 10.43 -8.21 -13.04
CA GLU A 405 9.34 -9.01 -12.50
C GLU A 405 9.55 -10.48 -12.89
N LEU A 406 10.12 -11.26 -11.98
CA LEU A 406 10.37 -12.68 -12.19
C LEU A 406 9.07 -13.46 -11.92
N LEU A 407 8.47 -13.97 -12.98
CA LEU A 407 7.19 -14.68 -12.94
C LEU A 407 7.36 -16.13 -13.40
N GLY A 408 6.93 -17.09 -12.63
CA GLY A 408 6.93 -18.49 -13.03
C GLY A 408 7.44 -19.45 -11.95
N GLU A 409 7.96 -20.58 -12.37
CA GLU A 409 8.66 -21.52 -11.50
C GLU A 409 10.08 -20.99 -11.21
N LEU A 410 10.17 -20.14 -10.19
CA LEU A 410 11.39 -19.43 -9.88
C LEU A 410 12.45 -20.36 -9.29
N GLN A 411 13.67 -20.18 -9.76
CA GLN A 411 14.87 -20.75 -9.15
C GLN A 411 15.63 -19.66 -8.38
N PRO A 412 16.08 -19.94 -7.14
CA PRO A 412 16.81 -18.96 -6.33
C PRO A 412 18.04 -18.37 -7.03
N GLU A 413 18.68 -19.14 -7.89
CA GLU A 413 19.86 -18.76 -8.67
C GLU A 413 19.59 -17.60 -9.62
N GLU A 414 18.44 -17.58 -10.28
CA GLU A 414 18.07 -16.53 -11.24
C GLU A 414 18.03 -15.15 -10.57
N ALA A 415 17.27 -15.04 -9.46
CA ALA A 415 17.19 -13.80 -8.72
C ALA A 415 18.51 -13.42 -8.03
N ALA A 416 19.27 -14.42 -7.54
CA ALA A 416 20.58 -14.19 -6.94
C ALA A 416 21.57 -13.64 -7.96
N ASN A 417 21.62 -14.18 -9.18
CA ASN A 417 22.53 -13.71 -10.23
C ASN A 417 22.22 -12.27 -10.63
N ILE A 418 20.93 -11.88 -10.75
CA ILE A 418 20.56 -10.50 -11.02
C ILE A 418 21.02 -9.60 -9.87
N ALA A 419 20.76 -10.00 -8.62
CA ALA A 419 21.15 -9.21 -7.44
C ALA A 419 22.68 -9.03 -7.36
N ILE A 420 23.46 -10.09 -7.58
CA ILE A 420 24.92 -10.06 -7.59
C ILE A 420 25.43 -9.12 -8.68
N SER A 421 24.92 -9.27 -9.91
CA SER A 421 25.29 -8.41 -11.03
C SER A 421 25.04 -6.92 -10.76
N TRP A 422 23.94 -6.61 -10.08
CA TRP A 422 23.62 -5.22 -9.70
C TRP A 422 24.55 -4.70 -8.60
N LEU A 423 24.88 -5.54 -7.62
CA LEU A 423 25.80 -5.16 -6.55
C LEU A 423 27.23 -4.94 -7.02
N GLU A 424 27.65 -5.68 -8.07
CA GLU A 424 28.93 -5.49 -8.73
C GLU A 424 28.96 -4.29 -9.69
N ASN A 425 27.78 -3.72 -10.02
CA ASN A 425 27.65 -2.56 -10.89
C ASN A 425 26.85 -1.42 -10.20
N PRO A 426 27.51 -0.61 -9.36
CA PRO A 426 26.87 0.51 -8.64
C PRO A 426 26.19 1.53 -9.55
N GLU A 427 26.72 1.73 -10.78
CA GLU A 427 26.13 2.67 -11.76
C GLU A 427 24.75 2.17 -12.22
N GLN A 428 24.58 0.86 -12.41
CA GLN A 428 23.31 0.27 -12.77
C GLN A 428 22.29 0.43 -11.64
N LEU A 429 22.69 0.20 -10.37
CA LEU A 429 21.84 0.43 -9.22
C LEU A 429 21.38 1.89 -9.14
N GLU A 430 22.30 2.84 -9.35
CA GLU A 430 21.96 4.27 -9.32
C GLU A 430 21.05 4.67 -10.49
N ALA A 431 21.25 4.12 -11.68
CA ALA A 431 20.37 4.33 -12.81
C ALA A 431 18.93 3.85 -12.53
N ILE A 432 18.78 2.70 -11.84
CA ILE A 432 17.47 2.20 -11.39
C ILE A 432 16.87 3.15 -10.35
N ARG A 433 17.64 3.61 -9.36
CA ARG A 433 17.19 4.61 -8.37
C ARG A 433 16.67 5.87 -9.01
N GLN A 434 17.39 6.40 -10.01
CA GLN A 434 16.97 7.59 -10.75
C GLN A 434 15.66 7.37 -11.50
N LYS A 435 15.50 6.22 -12.16
CA LYS A 435 14.22 5.85 -12.78
C LYS A 435 13.09 5.77 -11.76
N LEU A 436 13.32 5.13 -10.61
CA LEU A 436 12.33 5.06 -9.53
C LEU A 436 11.97 6.46 -9.03
N ARG A 437 12.94 7.34 -8.81
CA ARG A 437 12.69 8.75 -8.44
C ARG A 437 11.88 9.49 -9.49
N SER A 438 12.11 9.26 -10.78
CA SER A 438 11.40 9.96 -11.86
C SER A 438 9.92 9.57 -11.96
N VAL A 439 9.54 8.36 -11.58
CA VAL A 439 8.16 7.87 -11.70
C VAL A 439 7.32 8.03 -10.43
N ARG A 440 7.95 8.16 -9.26
CA ARG A 440 7.22 8.34 -7.99
C ARG A 440 6.59 9.73 -7.81
N GLY A 441 6.95 10.71 -8.67
CA GLY A 441 6.50 12.10 -8.54
C GLY A 441 7.35 12.93 -7.57
N GLN A 442 6.88 14.13 -7.27
CA GLN A 442 7.56 15.09 -6.38
C GLN A 442 7.02 14.98 -4.96
N ALA A 443 7.89 15.19 -3.95
CA ALA A 443 7.49 15.30 -2.55
C ALA A 443 6.57 16.51 -2.31
N GLY A 444 5.87 16.53 -1.17
CA GLY A 444 4.96 17.62 -0.76
C GLY A 444 3.48 17.32 -0.98
N ALA A 445 3.11 16.09 -1.34
CA ALA A 445 1.72 15.70 -1.53
C ALA A 445 0.92 15.79 -0.21
N VAL A 446 1.51 15.36 0.90
CA VAL A 446 0.88 15.42 2.22
C VAL A 446 0.68 16.88 2.64
N ASP A 447 1.67 17.75 2.40
CA ASP A 447 1.55 19.18 2.71
C ASP A 447 0.41 19.84 1.91
N LYS A 448 0.32 19.54 0.61
CA LYS A 448 -0.78 20.03 -0.24
C LYS A 448 -2.13 19.52 0.23
N LEU A 449 -2.24 18.25 0.66
CA LEU A 449 -3.47 17.72 1.23
C LEU A 449 -3.87 18.45 2.51
N VAL A 450 -2.91 18.66 3.41
CA VAL A 450 -3.13 19.41 4.66
C VAL A 450 -3.58 20.85 4.36
N SER A 451 -3.01 21.50 3.34
CA SER A 451 -3.44 22.83 2.90
C SER A 451 -4.89 22.86 2.42
N ILE A 452 -5.31 21.85 1.63
CA ILE A 452 -6.72 21.71 1.22
C ILE A 452 -7.63 21.56 2.44
N ILE A 453 -7.24 20.76 3.41
CA ILE A 453 -7.99 20.58 4.67
C ILE A 453 -8.06 21.90 5.43
N ALA A 454 -6.96 22.63 5.55
CA ALA A 454 -6.87 23.94 6.16
C ALA A 454 -7.81 24.95 5.53
N GLU A 455 -7.83 25.05 4.20
CA GLU A 455 -8.77 25.89 3.45
C GLU A 455 -10.23 25.53 3.75
N GLN A 456 -10.53 24.23 3.82
CA GLN A 456 -11.90 23.80 4.13
C GLN A 456 -12.28 24.11 5.58
N LEU A 457 -11.34 24.05 6.53
CA LEU A 457 -11.60 24.43 7.91
C LEU A 457 -11.79 25.94 8.09
N SER A 458 -10.98 26.77 7.40
CA SER A 458 -11.06 28.24 7.48
C SER A 458 -12.33 28.83 6.88
N SER A 459 -13.05 28.07 6.05
CA SER A 459 -14.25 28.53 5.37
C SER A 459 -15.55 28.09 6.07
N PHE A 460 -15.48 27.61 7.33
CA PHE A 460 -16.62 27.42 8.23
C PHE A 460 -16.99 28.76 8.88
#